data_0dbf5a827fe68909445d31d78f9aad26
#
_entry.id   0dbf5a827fe68909445d31d78f9aad26
#
_cell.length_a   1.000
_cell.length_b   1.000
_cell.length_c   1.000
_cell.angle_alpha   90.00
_cell.angle_beta   90.00
_cell.angle_gamma   90.00
#
_symmetry.space_group_name_H-M   'P 1'
#
loop_
_entity.id
_entity.type
_entity.pdbx_description
1 polymer ?
#
loop_
_entity_poly.entity_id
_entity_poly.type
_entity_poly.pdbx_seq_one_letter_code
_entity_poly.pdbx_strand_id
1 'polypeptide(L)'
;FDYMDDANLITFQYYISTFIEEMKGQKRRIFPILLTHLDPLFFNHFCFNDNKIKVCYIKDIKVKTNQHILNIIYNREDGTIKDTVDAHYFHFHPDSEAIDITNEFKALNLNSDWGTPDKFFKKIFREVRRYLFDDETFDPLAICFGVRNRIEQLVYDKIPDAENQRKFIEEYNGTKNKLHFAASIGVQIPETYFLLGIIYNTSLHLSQGQDISKPLGLKLENGTIKQMIMNLWN
;
A
#
# COMPACT_ATOMS: atom_id res chain seq x y z
N PHE A 1 -0.81 15.19 20.83
CA PHE A 1 -0.62 15.03 19.38
C PHE A 1 -1.87 14.52 18.70
N ASP A 2 -2.41 13.44 19.21
CA ASP A 2 -3.45 12.62 18.55
C ASP A 2 -4.80 13.35 18.38
N TYR A 3 -4.95 14.52 18.97
CA TYR A 3 -6.13 15.39 18.87
C TYR A 3 -5.83 16.74 18.21
N MET A 4 -4.64 16.90 17.65
CA MET A 4 -4.29 18.11 16.90
C MET A 4 -4.83 18.01 15.47
N ASP A 5 -5.37 19.09 14.95
CA ASP A 5 -5.60 19.21 13.52
C ASP A 5 -4.27 19.32 12.74
N ASP A 6 -4.32 19.13 11.44
CA ASP A 6 -3.12 19.09 10.60
C ASP A 6 -2.27 20.37 10.69
N ALA A 7 -2.90 21.55 10.80
CA ALA A 7 -2.20 22.82 10.89
C ALA A 7 -1.43 22.95 12.22
N ASN A 8 -2.05 22.57 13.33
CA ASN A 8 -1.42 22.56 14.63
C ASN A 8 -0.32 21.50 14.70
N LEU A 9 -0.51 20.34 14.10
CA LEU A 9 0.50 19.28 14.04
C LEU A 9 1.76 19.77 13.28
N ILE A 10 1.59 20.38 12.12
CA ILE A 10 2.71 20.94 11.31
C ILE A 10 3.42 22.06 12.10
N THR A 11 2.67 22.97 12.72
CA THR A 11 3.23 24.06 13.51
C THR A 11 4.06 23.53 14.68
N PHE A 12 3.56 22.52 15.37
CA PHE A 12 4.29 21.90 16.48
C PHE A 12 5.57 21.19 15.99
N GLN A 13 5.52 20.48 14.89
CA GLN A 13 6.70 19.83 14.31
C GLN A 13 7.77 20.87 13.91
N TYR A 14 7.36 21.98 13.31
CA TYR A 14 8.26 23.10 13.00
C TYR A 14 8.91 23.65 14.26
N TYR A 15 8.13 23.89 15.32
CA TYR A 15 8.64 24.40 16.60
C TYR A 15 9.69 23.45 17.20
N ILE A 16 9.42 22.14 17.26
CA ILE A 16 10.37 21.14 17.77
C ILE A 16 11.65 21.13 16.92
N SER A 17 11.53 21.19 15.60
CA SER A 17 12.69 21.23 14.71
C SER A 17 13.57 22.46 14.99
N THR A 18 12.95 23.63 15.09
CA THR A 18 13.65 24.90 15.40
C THR A 18 14.33 24.84 16.75
N PHE A 19 13.64 24.32 17.77
CA PHE A 19 14.19 24.16 19.11
C PHE A 19 15.40 23.22 19.15
N ILE A 20 15.37 22.12 18.41
CA ILE A 20 16.50 21.20 18.28
C ILE A 20 17.71 21.91 17.65
N GLU A 21 17.51 22.69 16.59
CA GLU A 21 18.60 23.41 15.92
C GLU A 21 19.19 24.50 16.82
N GLU A 22 18.37 25.23 17.56
CA GLU A 22 18.82 26.21 18.55
C GLU A 22 19.71 25.58 19.63
N MET A 23 19.27 24.44 20.18
CA MET A 23 20.05 23.74 21.19
C MET A 23 21.35 23.17 20.67
N LYS A 24 21.39 22.70 19.43
CA LYS A 24 22.64 22.32 18.76
C LYS A 24 23.60 23.51 18.65
N GLY A 25 23.09 24.68 18.27
CA GLY A 25 23.89 25.92 18.27
C GLY A 25 24.54 26.22 19.61
N GLN A 26 23.87 25.90 20.71
CA GLN A 26 24.39 26.00 22.08
C GLN A 26 25.25 24.81 22.51
N LYS A 27 25.62 23.86 21.58
CA LYS A 27 26.35 22.62 21.84
C LYS A 27 25.64 21.69 22.83
N ARG A 28 24.32 21.79 22.94
CA ARG A 28 23.47 20.90 23.75
C ARG A 28 22.81 19.84 22.86
N ARG A 29 22.69 18.61 23.37
CA ARG A 29 21.97 17.52 22.71
C ARG A 29 20.61 17.35 23.35
N ILE A 30 19.56 17.36 22.54
CA ILE A 30 18.19 17.08 22.95
C ILE A 30 17.68 15.89 22.13
N PHE A 31 16.96 15.01 22.81
CA PHE A 31 16.31 13.85 22.22
C PHE A 31 14.82 13.90 22.56
N PRO A 32 13.98 14.57 21.76
CA PRO A 32 12.54 14.55 21.95
C PRO A 32 12.01 13.12 21.77
N ILE A 33 11.15 12.68 22.69
CA ILE A 33 10.42 11.41 22.60
C ILE A 33 8.95 11.73 22.37
N LEU A 34 8.43 11.31 21.23
CA LEU A 34 7.02 11.48 20.86
C LEU A 34 6.29 10.16 21.04
N LEU A 35 5.31 10.15 21.95
CA LEU A 35 4.42 9.00 22.12
C LEU A 35 3.08 9.33 21.44
N THR A 36 2.73 8.57 20.43
CA THR A 36 1.55 8.83 19.60
C THR A 36 1.06 7.53 18.97
N HIS A 37 -0.21 7.48 18.59
CA HIS A 37 -0.78 6.43 17.75
C HIS A 37 -0.92 6.82 16.27
N LEU A 38 -0.49 8.04 15.92
CA LEU A 38 -0.48 8.49 14.53
C LEU A 38 0.51 7.69 13.69
N ASP A 39 0.18 7.49 12.42
CA ASP A 39 1.07 6.88 11.44
C ASP A 39 2.35 7.73 11.32
N PRO A 40 3.55 7.14 11.38
CA PRO A 40 4.81 7.86 11.21
C PRO A 40 4.89 8.71 9.93
N LEU A 41 4.15 8.35 8.89
CA LEU A 41 4.08 9.14 7.65
C LEU A 41 3.50 10.55 7.85
N PHE A 42 2.69 10.78 8.89
CA PHE A 42 2.24 12.13 9.26
C PHE A 42 3.38 13.06 9.69
N PHE A 43 4.53 12.48 10.06
CA PHE A 43 5.72 13.23 10.46
C PHE A 43 6.76 13.36 9.35
N ASN A 44 6.50 12.78 8.16
CA ASN A 44 7.45 12.81 7.04
C ASN A 44 7.26 14.06 6.19
N HIS A 45 7.90 15.17 6.60
CA HIS A 45 7.95 16.40 5.82
C HIS A 45 9.30 17.13 6.04
N PHE A 46 9.46 18.35 5.50
CA PHE A 46 10.75 19.06 5.54
C PHE A 46 11.34 19.30 6.94
N CYS A 47 10.52 19.38 7.99
CA CYS A 47 10.99 19.52 9.38
C CYS A 47 11.50 18.20 9.95
N PHE A 48 10.79 17.11 9.65
CA PHE A 48 11.10 15.76 10.11
C PHE A 48 11.09 14.83 8.90
N ASN A 49 12.21 14.23 8.59
CA ASN A 49 12.33 13.19 7.58
C ASN A 49 12.89 11.90 8.21
N ASP A 50 12.87 10.82 7.46
CA ASP A 50 13.29 9.49 7.93
C ASP A 50 14.72 9.46 8.53
N ASN A 51 15.57 10.39 8.11
CA ASN A 51 16.93 10.54 8.65
C ASN A 51 16.97 11.23 10.02
N LYS A 52 15.90 11.95 10.40
CA LYS A 52 15.83 12.72 11.65
C LYS A 52 14.97 12.06 12.72
N ILE A 53 14.11 11.13 12.35
CA ILE A 53 13.19 10.44 13.27
C ILE A 53 13.54 8.96 13.31
N LYS A 54 13.68 8.42 14.52
CA LYS A 54 13.72 6.97 14.74
C LYS A 54 12.38 6.51 15.26
N VAL A 55 11.66 5.73 14.46
CA VAL A 55 10.38 5.15 14.85
C VAL A 55 10.61 3.86 15.64
N CYS A 56 9.93 3.73 16.76
CA CYS A 56 9.90 2.51 17.58
C CYS A 56 8.43 2.13 17.84
N TYR A 57 8.03 0.93 17.48
CA TYR A 57 6.70 0.43 17.78
C TYR A 57 6.71 -0.27 19.13
N ILE A 58 5.81 0.14 20.04
CA ILE A 58 5.66 -0.46 21.37
C ILE A 58 4.96 -1.83 21.26
N LYS A 59 4.03 -1.96 20.31
CA LYS A 59 3.34 -3.21 20.05
C LYS A 59 4.16 -4.06 19.08
N ASP A 60 4.44 -5.29 19.44
CA ASP A 60 4.97 -6.28 18.50
C ASP A 60 3.85 -6.83 17.63
N ILE A 61 4.08 -6.89 16.34
CA ILE A 61 3.13 -7.39 15.33
C ILE A 61 3.77 -8.50 14.52
N LYS A 62 2.99 -9.53 14.23
CA LYS A 62 3.43 -10.70 13.45
C LYS A 62 3.42 -10.38 11.95
N VAL A 63 4.29 -9.47 11.50
CA VAL A 63 4.41 -9.16 10.08
C VAL A 63 5.77 -9.55 9.54
N LYS A 64 5.79 -9.95 8.29
CA LYS A 64 7.01 -10.31 7.57
C LYS A 64 6.98 -9.64 6.20
N THR A 65 7.83 -8.65 6.02
CA THR A 65 8.00 -8.00 4.73
C THR A 65 8.70 -8.93 3.74
N ASN A 66 8.12 -9.08 2.57
CA ASN A 66 8.75 -9.78 1.47
C ASN A 66 9.60 -8.82 0.63
N GLN A 67 10.91 -8.97 0.70
CA GLN A 67 11.84 -8.10 -0.02
C GLN A 67 11.60 -8.11 -1.55
N HIS A 68 11.10 -9.19 -2.10
CA HIS A 68 10.81 -9.25 -3.54
C HIS A 68 9.61 -8.37 -3.93
N ILE A 69 8.59 -8.24 -3.06
CA ILE A 69 7.47 -7.30 -3.29
C ILE A 69 7.99 -5.87 -3.25
N LEU A 70 8.80 -5.52 -2.24
CA LEU A 70 9.43 -4.21 -2.13
C LEU A 70 10.28 -3.89 -3.37
N ASN A 71 11.07 -4.86 -3.85
CA ASN A 71 11.91 -4.66 -5.02
C ASN A 71 11.07 -4.37 -6.28
N ILE A 72 9.91 -4.98 -6.46
CA ILE A 72 8.99 -4.63 -7.57
C ILE A 72 8.52 -3.19 -7.42
N ILE A 73 8.11 -2.77 -6.21
CA ILE A 73 7.65 -1.40 -5.94
C ILE A 73 8.77 -0.38 -6.22
N TYR A 74 9.99 -0.66 -5.78
CA TYR A 74 11.12 0.25 -5.97
C TYR A 74 11.59 0.37 -7.43
N ASN A 75 11.39 -0.67 -8.23
CA ASN A 75 11.74 -0.66 -9.66
C ASN A 75 10.53 -0.33 -10.55
N ARG A 76 9.39 0.04 -9.97
CA ARG A 76 8.14 0.33 -10.69
C ARG A 76 8.32 1.35 -11.82
N GLU A 77 9.17 2.36 -11.63
CA GLU A 77 9.38 3.44 -12.60
C GLU A 77 10.42 3.08 -13.69
N ASP A 78 10.98 1.87 -13.68
CA ASP A 78 11.86 1.43 -14.75
C ASP A 78 11.10 1.26 -16.07
N GLY A 79 11.55 1.93 -17.11
CA GLY A 79 10.86 2.01 -18.39
C GLY A 79 10.66 0.67 -19.10
N THR A 80 11.39 -0.39 -18.69
CA THR A 80 11.24 -1.72 -19.30
C THR A 80 10.05 -2.51 -18.71
N ILE A 81 9.60 -2.19 -17.50
CA ILE A 81 8.53 -2.91 -16.80
C ILE A 81 7.36 -2.02 -16.38
N LYS A 82 7.52 -0.70 -16.38
CA LYS A 82 6.58 0.26 -15.79
C LYS A 82 5.13 0.00 -16.18
N ASP A 83 4.84 0.06 -17.48
CA ASP A 83 3.47 -0.03 -17.97
C ASP A 83 2.85 -1.40 -17.67
N THR A 84 3.65 -2.47 -17.81
CA THR A 84 3.21 -3.83 -17.51
C THR A 84 2.97 -4.06 -16.03
N VAL A 85 3.88 -3.57 -15.18
CA VAL A 85 3.76 -3.71 -13.72
C VAL A 85 2.57 -2.89 -13.21
N ASP A 86 2.39 -1.67 -13.69
CA ASP A 86 1.25 -0.84 -13.31
C ASP A 86 -0.09 -1.48 -13.72
N ALA A 87 -0.20 -1.98 -14.95
CA ALA A 87 -1.44 -2.55 -15.45
C ALA A 87 -1.77 -3.93 -14.85
N HIS A 88 -0.77 -4.82 -14.74
CA HIS A 88 -1.00 -6.25 -14.50
C HIS A 88 -0.55 -6.77 -13.14
N TYR A 89 0.23 -6.00 -12.36
CA TYR A 89 0.67 -6.38 -11.03
C TYR A 89 0.07 -5.49 -9.94
N PHE A 90 -0.09 -4.19 -10.23
CA PHE A 90 -0.65 -3.24 -9.27
C PHE A 90 -2.15 -3.07 -9.38
N HIS A 91 -2.72 -3.48 -10.50
CA HIS A 91 -4.15 -3.46 -10.78
C HIS A 91 -4.65 -4.80 -11.29
N PHE A 92 -5.94 -5.01 -11.22
CA PHE A 92 -6.60 -6.12 -11.92
C PHE A 92 -6.62 -5.83 -13.42
N HIS A 93 -6.28 -6.85 -14.22
CA HIS A 93 -6.42 -6.81 -15.68
C HIS A 93 -6.86 -8.20 -16.17
N PRO A 94 -7.91 -8.29 -17.02
CA PRO A 94 -8.45 -9.57 -17.47
C PRO A 94 -7.46 -10.39 -18.29
N ASP A 95 -6.60 -9.75 -19.08
CA ASP A 95 -5.65 -10.41 -19.98
C ASP A 95 -4.28 -10.68 -19.35
N SER A 96 -4.20 -10.68 -18.02
CA SER A 96 -2.91 -10.88 -17.30
C SER A 96 -2.27 -12.24 -17.55
N GLU A 97 -3.04 -13.25 -17.96
CA GLU A 97 -2.52 -14.59 -18.26
C GLU A 97 -1.55 -14.61 -19.45
N ALA A 98 -1.69 -13.67 -20.41
CA ALA A 98 -0.82 -13.58 -21.58
C ALA A 98 0.53 -12.88 -21.32
N ILE A 99 0.71 -12.31 -20.12
CA ILE A 99 1.87 -11.48 -19.79
C ILE A 99 3.02 -12.35 -19.24
N ASP A 100 4.20 -12.18 -19.84
CA ASP A 100 5.46 -12.76 -19.36
C ASP A 100 6.61 -11.74 -19.49
N ILE A 101 7.06 -11.19 -18.36
CA ILE A 101 8.19 -10.28 -18.25
C ILE A 101 9.33 -10.92 -17.42
N THR A 102 9.48 -12.22 -17.53
CA THR A 102 10.51 -12.98 -16.79
C THR A 102 11.92 -12.50 -17.12
N ASN A 103 12.17 -12.13 -18.38
CA ASN A 103 13.51 -11.67 -18.83
C ASN A 103 13.82 -10.28 -18.29
N GLU A 104 12.86 -9.38 -18.29
CA GLU A 104 12.96 -8.03 -17.73
C GLU A 104 13.20 -8.09 -16.23
N PHE A 105 12.48 -8.98 -15.52
CA PHE A 105 12.70 -9.21 -14.09
C PHE A 105 14.11 -9.73 -13.81
N LYS A 106 14.64 -10.65 -14.62
CA LYS A 106 16.04 -11.11 -14.51
C LYS A 106 17.03 -9.97 -14.72
N ALA A 107 16.82 -9.13 -15.73
CA ALA A 107 17.71 -8.00 -16.04
C ALA A 107 17.78 -6.98 -14.88
N LEU A 108 16.66 -6.78 -14.16
CA LEU A 108 16.56 -5.88 -13.01
C LEU A 108 16.88 -6.57 -11.66
N ASN A 109 17.36 -7.82 -11.66
CA ASN A 109 17.58 -8.63 -10.46
C ASN A 109 16.32 -8.79 -9.58
N LEU A 110 15.14 -8.76 -10.20
CA LEU A 110 13.88 -9.08 -9.54
C LEU A 110 13.64 -10.60 -9.50
N ASN A 111 12.65 -11.03 -8.72
CA ASN A 111 12.31 -12.45 -8.64
C ASN A 111 11.68 -12.94 -9.95
N SER A 112 12.47 -13.62 -10.78
CA SER A 112 12.04 -14.12 -12.08
C SER A 112 10.90 -15.16 -12.03
N ASP A 113 10.71 -15.82 -10.88
CA ASP A 113 9.55 -16.73 -10.69
C ASP A 113 8.22 -15.97 -10.69
N TRP A 114 8.26 -14.65 -10.53
CA TRP A 114 7.09 -13.77 -10.57
C TRP A 114 6.98 -12.98 -11.87
N GLY A 115 7.75 -13.33 -12.87
CA GLY A 115 7.70 -12.70 -14.20
C GLY A 115 6.37 -12.83 -14.92
N THR A 116 5.45 -13.68 -14.40
CA THR A 116 4.06 -13.74 -14.85
C THR A 116 3.13 -13.30 -13.73
N PRO A 117 2.09 -12.46 -13.99
CA PRO A 117 1.14 -12.02 -12.97
C PRO A 117 0.44 -13.19 -12.26
N ASP A 118 0.14 -14.27 -12.96
CA ASP A 118 -0.47 -15.47 -12.36
C ASP A 118 0.38 -16.04 -11.20
N LYS A 119 1.69 -16.21 -11.40
CA LYS A 119 2.58 -16.71 -10.34
C LYS A 119 2.72 -15.72 -9.19
N PHE A 120 2.77 -14.42 -9.51
CA PHE A 120 2.79 -13.36 -8.52
C PHE A 120 1.52 -13.40 -7.66
N PHE A 121 0.32 -13.38 -8.27
CA PHE A 121 -0.95 -13.39 -7.54
C PHE A 121 -1.21 -14.68 -6.80
N LYS A 122 -0.73 -15.84 -7.26
CA LYS A 122 -0.75 -17.08 -6.46
C LYS A 122 -0.03 -16.91 -5.11
N LYS A 123 1.09 -16.16 -5.10
CA LYS A 123 1.79 -15.87 -3.86
C LYS A 123 1.01 -14.85 -3.02
N ILE A 124 0.51 -13.78 -3.64
CA ILE A 124 -0.28 -12.73 -2.97
C ILE A 124 -1.50 -13.34 -2.27
N PHE A 125 -2.32 -14.13 -2.97
CA PHE A 125 -3.53 -14.72 -2.41
C PHE A 125 -3.24 -15.76 -1.33
N ARG A 126 -2.09 -16.44 -1.37
CA ARG A 126 -1.65 -17.29 -0.27
C ARG A 126 -1.36 -16.48 1.01
N GLU A 127 -0.75 -15.31 0.90
CA GLU A 127 -0.54 -14.42 2.05
C GLU A 127 -1.88 -13.85 2.59
N VAL A 128 -2.81 -13.50 1.70
CA VAL A 128 -4.17 -13.10 2.12
C VAL A 128 -4.85 -14.22 2.91
N ARG A 129 -4.77 -15.46 2.44
CA ARG A 129 -5.33 -16.61 3.14
C ARG A 129 -4.71 -16.80 4.53
N ARG A 130 -3.37 -16.69 4.65
CA ARG A 130 -2.68 -16.75 5.94
C ARG A 130 -3.19 -15.68 6.89
N TYR A 131 -3.28 -14.46 6.43
CA TYR A 131 -3.80 -13.34 7.22
C TYR A 131 -5.24 -13.60 7.71
N LEU A 132 -6.10 -14.13 6.85
CA LEU A 132 -7.52 -14.31 7.18
C LEU A 132 -7.78 -15.50 8.10
N PHE A 133 -7.09 -16.64 7.90
CA PHE A 133 -7.49 -17.93 8.44
C PHE A 133 -6.45 -18.64 9.30
N ASP A 134 -5.16 -18.40 9.08
CA ASP A 134 -4.13 -19.25 9.68
C ASP A 134 -3.46 -18.64 10.91
N ASP A 135 -3.79 -17.40 11.30
CA ASP A 135 -3.17 -16.64 12.42
C ASP A 135 -1.62 -16.69 12.42
N GLU A 136 -1.02 -16.85 11.24
CA GLU A 136 0.41 -16.88 11.01
C GLU A 136 0.97 -15.49 10.67
N THR A 137 2.29 -15.39 10.69
CA THR A 137 3.01 -14.24 10.16
C THR A 137 2.69 -14.04 8.67
N PHE A 138 2.23 -12.86 8.30
CA PHE A 138 1.84 -12.49 6.94
C PHE A 138 2.61 -11.27 6.42
N ASP A 139 2.58 -11.08 5.10
CA ASP A 139 3.13 -9.88 4.45
C ASP A 139 2.02 -8.83 4.26
N PRO A 140 2.09 -7.67 4.95
CA PRO A 140 1.08 -6.63 4.82
C PRO A 140 0.97 -6.04 3.41
N LEU A 141 2.10 -5.94 2.67
CA LEU A 141 2.08 -5.45 1.29
C LEU A 141 1.34 -6.41 0.38
N ALA A 142 1.53 -7.72 0.56
CA ALA A 142 0.77 -8.72 -0.17
C ALA A 142 -0.74 -8.57 0.05
N ILE A 143 -1.16 -8.26 1.29
CA ILE A 143 -2.58 -8.02 1.58
C ILE A 143 -3.09 -6.80 0.80
N CYS A 144 -2.31 -5.71 0.71
CA CYS A 144 -2.68 -4.53 -0.08
C CYS A 144 -2.92 -4.88 -1.55
N PHE A 145 -1.99 -5.60 -2.18
CA PHE A 145 -2.11 -6.03 -3.56
C PHE A 145 -3.33 -6.94 -3.76
N GLY A 146 -3.51 -7.93 -2.87
CA GLY A 146 -4.61 -8.86 -2.94
C GLY A 146 -5.97 -8.19 -2.80
N VAL A 147 -6.13 -7.28 -1.83
CA VAL A 147 -7.37 -6.53 -1.61
C VAL A 147 -7.70 -5.64 -2.81
N ARG A 148 -6.71 -4.92 -3.36
CA ARG A 148 -6.89 -4.10 -4.55
C ARG A 148 -7.35 -4.91 -5.74
N ASN A 149 -6.58 -5.94 -6.09
CA ASN A 149 -6.89 -6.80 -7.22
C ASN A 149 -8.29 -7.42 -7.10
N ARG A 150 -8.64 -7.91 -5.91
CA ARG A 150 -9.94 -8.54 -5.68
C ARG A 150 -11.10 -7.54 -5.79
N ILE A 151 -10.97 -6.33 -5.24
CA ILE A 151 -11.99 -5.29 -5.36
C ILE A 151 -12.18 -4.91 -6.84
N GLU A 152 -11.11 -4.64 -7.56
CA GLU A 152 -11.19 -4.27 -8.98
C GLU A 152 -11.81 -5.40 -9.82
N GLN A 153 -11.46 -6.66 -9.56
CA GLN A 153 -12.06 -7.83 -10.20
C GLN A 153 -13.57 -7.90 -9.95
N LEU A 154 -13.98 -7.85 -8.67
CA LEU A 154 -15.39 -7.95 -8.28
C LEU A 154 -16.26 -6.83 -8.90
N VAL A 155 -15.68 -5.65 -9.12
CA VAL A 155 -16.36 -4.54 -9.78
C VAL A 155 -16.38 -4.72 -11.28
N TYR A 156 -15.27 -5.10 -11.89
CA TYR A 156 -15.16 -5.39 -13.31
C TYR A 156 -16.20 -6.44 -13.77
N ASP A 157 -16.34 -7.53 -13.01
CA ASP A 157 -17.28 -8.63 -13.29
C ASP A 157 -18.76 -8.17 -13.27
N LYS A 158 -19.05 -7.02 -12.62
CA LYS A 158 -20.40 -6.44 -12.58
C LYS A 158 -20.68 -5.43 -13.68
N ILE A 159 -19.68 -5.02 -14.46
CA ILE A 159 -19.86 -4.09 -15.57
C ILE A 159 -20.51 -4.85 -16.74
N PRO A 160 -21.70 -4.41 -17.22
CA PRO A 160 -22.53 -5.26 -18.08
C PRO A 160 -22.07 -5.33 -19.53
N ASP A 161 -21.26 -4.40 -19.99
CA ASP A 161 -20.86 -4.30 -21.40
C ASP A 161 -19.37 -4.13 -21.60
N ALA A 162 -18.88 -4.67 -22.73
CA ALA A 162 -17.44 -4.72 -23.04
C ALA A 162 -16.81 -3.34 -23.24
N GLU A 163 -17.56 -2.33 -23.70
CA GLU A 163 -17.03 -0.98 -23.89
C GLU A 163 -16.69 -0.34 -22.54
N ASN A 164 -17.60 -0.43 -21.57
CA ASN A 164 -17.36 0.08 -20.21
C ASN A 164 -16.32 -0.76 -19.45
N GLN A 165 -16.25 -2.08 -19.70
CA GLN A 165 -15.17 -2.92 -19.18
C GLN A 165 -13.80 -2.45 -19.71
N ARG A 166 -13.70 -2.17 -21.01
CA ARG A 166 -12.46 -1.62 -21.60
C ARG A 166 -12.11 -0.26 -20.99
N LYS A 167 -13.08 0.67 -20.87
CA LYS A 167 -12.84 1.97 -20.22
C LYS A 167 -12.36 1.83 -18.79
N PHE A 168 -12.95 0.94 -18.01
CA PHE A 168 -12.54 0.66 -16.63
C PHE A 168 -11.07 0.25 -16.53
N ILE A 169 -10.57 -0.50 -17.48
CA ILE A 169 -9.17 -0.95 -17.51
C ILE A 169 -8.23 0.15 -18.04
N GLU A 170 -8.56 0.76 -19.19
CA GLU A 170 -7.64 1.59 -19.96
C GLU A 170 -7.70 3.08 -19.62
N GLU A 171 -8.87 3.61 -19.26
CA GLU A 171 -9.07 5.06 -19.13
C GLU A 171 -9.00 5.54 -17.67
N TYR A 172 -9.26 4.67 -16.70
CA TYR A 172 -9.29 5.04 -15.27
C TYR A 172 -8.11 4.51 -14.49
N ASN A 173 -7.23 5.42 -14.09
CA ASN A 173 -6.08 5.12 -13.25
C ASN A 173 -6.45 5.16 -11.77
N GLY A 174 -6.01 4.15 -11.03
CA GLY A 174 -6.20 4.02 -9.59
C GLY A 174 -7.59 3.51 -9.19
N THR A 175 -7.60 2.64 -8.19
CA THR A 175 -8.80 1.92 -7.75
C THR A 175 -9.97 2.85 -7.42
N LYS A 176 -9.71 3.97 -6.72
CA LYS A 176 -10.77 4.93 -6.37
C LYS A 176 -11.50 5.46 -7.63
N ASN A 177 -10.76 5.85 -8.66
CA ASN A 177 -11.36 6.37 -9.91
C ASN A 177 -12.14 5.28 -10.65
N LYS A 178 -11.60 4.06 -10.68
CA LYS A 178 -12.30 2.88 -11.24
C LYS A 178 -13.63 2.62 -10.53
N LEU A 179 -13.66 2.69 -9.18
CA LEU A 179 -14.89 2.52 -8.41
C LEU A 179 -15.91 3.63 -8.69
N HIS A 180 -15.49 4.90 -8.77
CA HIS A 180 -16.37 6.01 -9.11
C HIS A 180 -16.93 5.90 -10.53
N PHE A 181 -16.11 5.50 -11.50
CA PHE A 181 -16.57 5.25 -12.85
C PHE A 181 -17.64 4.15 -12.88
N ALA A 182 -17.37 3.00 -12.27
CA ALA A 182 -18.34 1.91 -12.23
C ALA A 182 -19.66 2.35 -11.56
N ALA A 183 -19.60 3.12 -10.47
CA ALA A 183 -20.78 3.69 -9.84
C ALA A 183 -21.55 4.65 -10.79
N SER A 184 -20.85 5.47 -11.57
CA SER A 184 -21.46 6.43 -12.49
C SER A 184 -22.24 5.77 -13.63
N ILE A 185 -21.89 4.53 -13.98
CA ILE A 185 -22.61 3.71 -14.99
C ILE A 185 -23.65 2.76 -14.37
N GLY A 186 -23.99 2.96 -13.09
CA GLY A 186 -25.05 2.23 -12.40
C GLY A 186 -24.64 0.94 -11.68
N VAL A 187 -23.33 0.60 -11.63
CA VAL A 187 -22.87 -0.53 -10.83
C VAL A 187 -22.95 -0.20 -9.35
N GLN A 188 -23.65 -1.02 -8.56
CA GLN A 188 -23.72 -0.84 -7.12
C GLN A 188 -22.41 -1.24 -6.46
N ILE A 189 -21.71 -0.26 -5.90
CA ILE A 189 -20.42 -0.44 -5.21
C ILE A 189 -20.66 -0.39 -3.69
N PRO A 190 -20.32 -1.45 -2.95
CA PRO A 190 -20.36 -1.42 -1.48
C PRO A 190 -19.43 -0.33 -0.92
N GLU A 191 -19.91 0.44 0.07
CA GLU A 191 -19.10 1.49 0.73
C GLU A 191 -17.80 0.93 1.32
N THR A 192 -17.80 -0.32 1.77
CA THR A 192 -16.62 -1.02 2.29
C THR A 192 -15.46 -1.05 1.30
N TYR A 193 -15.72 -1.03 -0.02
CA TYR A 193 -14.66 -0.99 -1.03
C TYR A 193 -13.90 0.35 -1.01
N PHE A 194 -14.59 1.45 -0.78
CA PHE A 194 -13.96 2.76 -0.60
C PHE A 194 -13.24 2.86 0.75
N LEU A 195 -13.84 2.33 1.84
CA LEU A 195 -13.23 2.33 3.17
C LEU A 195 -11.91 1.53 3.21
N LEU A 196 -11.83 0.42 2.48
CA LEU A 196 -10.60 -0.36 2.34
C LEU A 196 -9.47 0.39 1.61
N GLY A 197 -9.74 1.58 1.07
CA GLY A 197 -8.71 2.49 0.52
C GLY A 197 -7.57 2.82 1.49
N ILE A 198 -7.84 2.81 2.80
CA ILE A 198 -6.79 2.98 3.84
C ILE A 198 -5.76 1.84 3.84
N ILE A 199 -6.07 0.71 3.22
CA ILE A 199 -5.19 -0.44 3.07
C ILE A 199 -4.54 -0.42 1.68
N TYR A 200 -5.34 -0.46 0.60
CA TYR A 200 -4.80 -0.68 -0.74
C TYR A 200 -4.18 0.56 -1.41
N ASN A 201 -4.42 1.78 -0.90
CA ASN A 201 -3.78 2.98 -1.44
C ASN A 201 -2.41 3.29 -0.83
N THR A 202 -2.09 2.76 0.34
CA THR A 202 -0.90 3.13 1.12
C THR A 202 0.41 2.61 0.53
N SER A 203 0.36 1.58 -0.30
CA SER A 203 1.55 0.78 -0.65
C SER A 203 2.27 1.16 -1.94
N LEU A 204 1.72 2.07 -2.76
CA LEU A 204 2.23 2.26 -4.14
C LEU A 204 3.19 3.42 -4.34
N HIS A 205 3.40 4.27 -3.34
CA HIS A 205 4.26 5.46 -3.44
C HIS A 205 5.42 5.42 -2.44
N LEU A 206 6.03 4.24 -2.29
CA LEU A 206 7.18 4.06 -1.41
C LEU A 206 8.47 4.50 -2.09
N SER A 207 9.23 5.35 -1.42
CA SER A 207 10.61 5.61 -1.74
C SER A 207 11.52 4.51 -1.19
N GLN A 208 12.69 4.30 -1.81
CA GLN A 208 13.67 3.35 -1.27
C GLN A 208 14.00 3.69 0.18
N GLY A 209 13.98 2.67 1.04
CA GLY A 209 14.28 2.81 2.47
C GLY A 209 13.07 3.03 3.38
N GLN A 210 11.87 3.25 2.85
CA GLN A 210 10.64 3.35 3.65
C GLN A 210 10.06 1.96 3.91
N ASP A 211 9.97 1.57 5.18
CA ASP A 211 9.24 0.35 5.60
C ASP A 211 7.88 0.72 6.18
N ILE A 212 6.82 0.52 5.40
CA ILE A 212 5.43 0.72 5.82
C ILE A 212 4.77 -0.57 6.33
N SER A 213 5.48 -1.68 6.36
CA SER A 213 4.89 -2.97 6.71
C SER A 213 4.35 -2.97 8.14
N LYS A 214 5.04 -2.32 9.08
CA LYS A 214 4.57 -2.23 10.47
C LYS A 214 3.32 -1.36 10.63
N PRO A 215 3.29 -0.08 10.15
CA PRO A 215 2.07 0.73 10.20
C PRO A 215 0.89 0.04 9.54
N LEU A 216 1.13 -0.56 8.39
CA LEU A 216 0.10 -1.28 7.66
C LEU A 216 -0.36 -2.54 8.38
N GLY A 217 0.58 -3.30 8.97
CA GLY A 217 0.27 -4.46 9.80
C GLY A 217 -0.61 -4.10 11.00
N LEU A 218 -0.33 -2.96 11.67
CA LEU A 218 -1.17 -2.46 12.75
C LEU A 218 -2.61 -2.16 12.30
N LYS A 219 -2.78 -1.55 11.11
CA LYS A 219 -4.12 -1.34 10.52
C LYS A 219 -4.83 -2.67 10.26
N LEU A 220 -4.10 -3.65 9.73
CA LEU A 220 -4.64 -4.99 9.42
C LEU A 220 -4.99 -5.82 10.66
N GLU A 221 -4.43 -5.52 11.84
CA GLU A 221 -4.85 -6.14 13.10
C GLU A 221 -6.23 -5.68 13.59
N ASN A 222 -6.78 -4.61 13.01
CA ASN A 222 -8.13 -4.15 13.35
C ASN A 222 -9.17 -5.16 12.88
N GLY A 223 -9.98 -5.67 13.81
CA GLY A 223 -10.98 -6.71 13.55
C GLY A 223 -12.03 -6.29 12.51
N THR A 224 -12.43 -5.01 12.48
CA THR A 224 -13.39 -4.48 11.51
C THR A 224 -12.77 -4.50 10.10
N ILE A 225 -11.51 -4.09 9.96
CA ILE A 225 -10.79 -4.15 8.68
C ILE A 225 -10.64 -5.59 8.22
N LYS A 226 -10.24 -6.51 9.14
CA LYS A 226 -10.14 -7.94 8.83
C LYS A 226 -11.47 -8.51 8.35
N GLN A 227 -12.59 -8.14 8.99
CA GLN A 227 -13.92 -8.58 8.58
C GLN A 227 -14.32 -8.02 7.20
N MET A 228 -14.05 -6.73 6.93
CA MET A 228 -14.30 -6.14 5.62
C MET A 228 -13.50 -6.85 4.51
N ILE A 229 -12.24 -7.17 4.78
CA ILE A 229 -11.41 -7.92 3.83
C ILE A 229 -11.95 -9.34 3.65
N MET A 230 -12.32 -10.04 4.73
CA MET A 230 -12.90 -11.39 4.65
C MET A 230 -14.13 -11.44 3.75
N ASN A 231 -14.98 -10.43 3.80
CA ASN A 231 -16.20 -10.33 2.98
C ASN A 231 -15.92 -10.21 1.47
N LEU A 232 -14.69 -9.89 1.05
CA LEU A 232 -14.31 -9.90 -0.37
C LEU A 232 -14.11 -11.32 -0.92
N TRP A 233 -13.93 -12.33 -0.04
CA TRP A 233 -13.68 -13.72 -0.42
C TRP A 233 -14.84 -14.66 -0.08
N ASN A 234 -15.92 -14.15 0.48
CA ASN A 234 -17.18 -14.85 0.67
C ASN A 234 -18.16 -14.53 -0.47
#